data_887176a15fbc3c864bcaf3e57f1ca9b0
#
_entry.id   887176a15fbc3c864bcaf3e57f1ca9b0
#
_cell.length_a   1.000
_cell.length_b   1.000
_cell.length_c   1.000
_cell.angle_alpha   90.00
_cell.angle_beta   90.00
_cell.angle_gamma   90.00
#
_symmetry.space_group_name_H-M   'P 1'
#
loop_
_entity.id
_entity.type
_entity.pdbx_description
1 polymer ?
#
loop_
_entity_poly.entity_id
_entity_poly.type
_entity_poly.pdbx_seq_one_letter_code
_entity_poly.pdbx_strand_id
1 'polypeptide(L)'
;GYMPFDKDDNLLVPFRTWRNNTTEKASEELSALFQFHIPQRWSIAHLYQAILNKEPHVKDIAYIATLEAYVHYVLTGEKVLGIGDIAGMFPVDANTKNYHEKMVEQFDELVAPYGFPWKLKEILPKALLAGQNAGVLTEEGAKFLDPSGNLKAGIPLCPPEGDAGTGMVATNSVTKRTGNVSAGTSVFAMVVLEKDLSKPYEEIDMVTTPAGDPVAMVHCNNCTSDLNAWVNLFKEFAESFG
;
A
#
# COMPACT_ATOMS: atom_id res chain seq x y z
N GLY A 1 -1.07 -0.59 -5.00
CA GLY A 1 -1.13 -1.42 -6.20
C GLY A 1 -2.15 -2.55 -6.09
N TYR A 2 -2.46 -3.22 -7.21
CA TYR A 2 -3.49 -4.27 -7.25
C TYR A 2 -2.99 -5.45 -8.09
N MET A 3 -2.74 -6.56 -7.44
CA MET A 3 -2.30 -7.83 -8.01
C MET A 3 -3.24 -8.94 -7.49
N PRO A 4 -4.35 -9.25 -8.17
CA PRO A 4 -5.25 -10.32 -7.78
C PRO A 4 -4.77 -11.68 -8.31
N PHE A 5 -4.80 -12.67 -7.46
CA PHE A 5 -4.42 -14.05 -7.73
C PHE A 5 -5.58 -15.01 -7.52
N ASP A 6 -5.63 -16.08 -8.31
CA ASP A 6 -6.57 -17.18 -8.11
C ASP A 6 -6.08 -18.15 -7.00
N LYS A 7 -6.84 -19.23 -6.79
CA LYS A 7 -6.51 -20.27 -5.81
C LYS A 7 -5.23 -21.08 -6.14
N ASP A 8 -4.77 -21.03 -7.38
CA ASP A 8 -3.57 -21.73 -7.87
C ASP A 8 -2.39 -20.74 -8.00
N ASP A 9 -2.51 -19.55 -7.38
CA ASP A 9 -1.53 -18.46 -7.37
C ASP A 9 -1.18 -17.88 -8.76
N ASN A 10 -2.08 -18.01 -9.73
CA ASN A 10 -1.93 -17.35 -11.02
C ASN A 10 -2.42 -15.91 -10.95
N LEU A 11 -1.65 -14.98 -11.49
CA LEU A 11 -2.06 -13.57 -11.61
C LEU A 11 -3.23 -13.45 -12.61
N LEU A 12 -4.38 -12.99 -12.15
CA LEU A 12 -5.62 -12.96 -12.91
C LEU A 12 -5.68 -11.84 -13.96
N VAL A 13 -5.05 -10.71 -13.69
CA VAL A 13 -4.98 -9.56 -14.61
C VAL A 13 -3.61 -8.89 -14.49
N PRO A 14 -3.16 -8.11 -15.49
CA PRO A 14 -1.92 -7.36 -15.38
C PRO A 14 -1.88 -6.46 -14.14
N PHE A 15 -0.71 -6.34 -13.52
CA PHE A 15 -0.49 -5.52 -12.34
C PHE A 15 -0.91 -4.06 -12.58
N ARG A 16 -1.81 -3.55 -11.73
CA ARG A 16 -2.20 -2.14 -11.69
C ARG A 16 -1.37 -1.43 -10.64
N THR A 17 -0.44 -0.62 -11.09
CA THR A 17 0.50 0.09 -10.21
C THR A 17 -0.16 1.25 -9.48
N TRP A 18 0.54 1.84 -8.52
CA TRP A 18 0.10 3.02 -7.78
C TRP A 18 -0.16 4.26 -8.67
N ARG A 19 0.37 4.27 -9.89
CA ARG A 19 0.13 5.34 -10.89
C ARG A 19 -1.20 5.21 -11.62
N ASN A 20 -1.89 4.08 -11.47
CA ASN A 20 -3.18 3.88 -12.10
C ASN A 20 -4.24 4.66 -11.32
N ASN A 21 -4.92 5.57 -12.00
CA ASN A 21 -5.96 6.47 -11.48
C ASN A 21 -7.32 6.28 -12.15
N THR A 22 -7.63 5.06 -12.63
CA THR A 22 -8.90 4.76 -13.30
C THR A 22 -10.02 4.36 -12.32
N THR A 23 -9.87 4.66 -11.04
CA THR A 23 -10.72 4.19 -9.94
C THR A 23 -11.46 5.33 -9.24
N GLU A 24 -11.69 6.46 -9.92
CA GLU A 24 -12.31 7.66 -9.35
C GLU A 24 -13.67 7.34 -8.72
N LYS A 25 -14.56 6.70 -9.50
CA LYS A 25 -15.89 6.34 -9.02
C LYS A 25 -15.86 5.43 -7.78
N ALA A 26 -15.00 4.41 -7.79
CA ALA A 26 -14.85 3.52 -6.64
C ALA A 26 -14.30 4.26 -5.41
N SER A 27 -13.33 5.14 -5.61
CA SER A 27 -12.75 5.99 -4.58
C SER A 27 -13.81 6.87 -3.90
N GLU A 28 -14.64 7.56 -4.69
CA GLU A 28 -15.72 8.43 -4.20
C GLU A 28 -16.77 7.63 -3.42
N GLU A 29 -17.30 6.54 -3.99
CA GLU A 29 -18.33 5.72 -3.36
C GLU A 29 -17.83 5.09 -2.05
N LEU A 30 -16.60 4.55 -2.01
CA LEU A 30 -16.03 3.97 -0.81
C LEU A 30 -15.71 5.04 0.25
N SER A 31 -15.21 6.21 -0.16
CA SER A 31 -14.95 7.31 0.77
C SER A 31 -16.24 7.78 1.45
N ALA A 32 -17.34 7.86 0.69
CA ALA A 32 -18.64 8.20 1.23
C ALA A 32 -19.19 7.11 2.18
N LEU A 33 -19.03 5.82 1.81
CA LEU A 33 -19.49 4.69 2.62
C LEU A 33 -18.75 4.62 3.97
N PHE A 34 -17.43 4.71 3.92
CA PHE A 34 -16.57 4.54 5.09
C PHE A 34 -16.47 5.80 5.95
N GLN A 35 -16.87 6.98 5.41
CA GLN A 35 -16.57 8.28 6.01
C GLN A 35 -15.06 8.41 6.29
N PHE A 36 -14.26 7.93 5.33
CA PHE A 36 -12.81 7.86 5.37
C PHE A 36 -12.28 8.07 3.94
N HIS A 37 -11.26 8.90 3.75
CA HIS A 37 -10.71 9.13 2.42
C HIS A 37 -10.03 7.87 1.87
N ILE A 38 -10.51 7.39 0.72
CA ILE A 38 -9.95 6.25 -0.02
C ILE A 38 -9.28 6.76 -1.29
N PRO A 39 -7.96 6.85 -1.35
CA PRO A 39 -7.25 7.26 -2.56
C PRO A 39 -7.45 6.31 -3.73
N GLN A 40 -7.50 6.84 -4.94
CA GLN A 40 -7.67 6.05 -6.17
C GLN A 40 -6.63 4.93 -6.35
N ARG A 41 -5.41 5.13 -5.85
CA ARG A 41 -4.29 4.19 -5.97
C ARG A 41 -4.36 2.97 -5.02
N TRP A 42 -5.26 2.98 -4.04
CA TRP A 42 -5.38 1.88 -3.07
C TRP A 42 -5.97 0.61 -3.67
N SER A 43 -5.56 -0.54 -3.14
CA SER A 43 -6.00 -1.85 -3.64
C SER A 43 -7.52 -2.02 -3.60
N ILE A 44 -8.17 -1.51 -2.53
CA ILE A 44 -9.63 -1.61 -2.38
C ILE A 44 -10.39 -0.78 -3.43
N ALA A 45 -9.85 0.38 -3.83
CA ALA A 45 -10.43 1.19 -4.90
C ALA A 45 -10.36 0.43 -6.24
N HIS A 46 -9.24 -0.24 -6.52
CA HIS A 46 -9.09 -1.08 -7.71
C HIS A 46 -10.01 -2.29 -7.71
N LEU A 47 -10.14 -2.98 -6.57
CA LEU A 47 -11.06 -4.10 -6.42
C LEU A 47 -12.50 -3.66 -6.68
N TYR A 48 -12.94 -2.58 -6.03
CA TYR A 48 -14.31 -2.11 -6.18
C TYR A 48 -14.58 -1.56 -7.59
N GLN A 49 -13.61 -0.89 -8.21
CA GLN A 49 -13.74 -0.47 -9.60
C GLN A 49 -13.87 -1.66 -10.57
N ALA A 50 -13.12 -2.74 -10.32
CA ALA A 50 -13.25 -3.96 -11.10
C ALA A 50 -14.65 -4.60 -10.96
N ILE A 51 -15.23 -4.55 -9.76
CA ILE A 51 -16.61 -4.98 -9.49
C ILE A 51 -17.62 -4.11 -10.26
N LEU A 52 -17.49 -2.78 -10.17
CA LEU A 52 -18.35 -1.83 -10.90
C LEU A 52 -18.29 -2.05 -12.42
N ASN A 53 -17.10 -2.33 -12.93
CA ASN A 53 -16.86 -2.65 -14.34
C ASN A 53 -17.29 -4.06 -14.74
N LYS A 54 -17.73 -4.90 -13.78
CA LYS A 54 -18.08 -6.31 -13.99
C LYS A 54 -16.94 -7.12 -14.62
N GLU A 55 -15.72 -6.86 -14.21
CA GLU A 55 -14.54 -7.56 -14.72
C GLU A 55 -14.61 -9.05 -14.33
N PRO A 56 -14.41 -9.98 -15.28
CA PRO A 56 -14.71 -11.39 -15.06
C PRO A 56 -13.82 -12.08 -14.02
N HIS A 57 -12.62 -11.55 -13.78
CA HIS A 57 -11.65 -12.12 -12.85
C HIS A 57 -12.08 -11.99 -11.38
N VAL A 58 -12.95 -11.04 -11.04
CA VAL A 58 -13.30 -10.72 -9.64
C VAL A 58 -13.83 -11.91 -8.87
N LYS A 59 -14.62 -12.76 -9.52
CA LYS A 59 -15.19 -13.97 -8.88
C LYS A 59 -14.17 -15.06 -8.55
N ASP A 60 -13.02 -15.04 -9.21
CA ASP A 60 -11.96 -16.04 -9.10
C ASP A 60 -10.83 -15.59 -8.16
N ILE A 61 -10.94 -14.41 -7.54
CA ILE A 61 -9.94 -13.90 -6.62
C ILE A 61 -9.87 -14.77 -5.36
N ALA A 62 -8.67 -15.22 -5.02
CA ALA A 62 -8.36 -15.91 -3.78
C ALA A 62 -7.34 -15.13 -2.92
N TYR A 63 -6.59 -14.18 -3.54
CA TYR A 63 -5.62 -13.35 -2.85
C TYR A 63 -5.38 -12.05 -3.61
N ILE A 64 -5.22 -10.94 -2.89
CA ILE A 64 -4.79 -9.65 -3.44
C ILE A 64 -3.47 -9.27 -2.77
N ALA A 65 -2.46 -8.97 -3.59
CA ALA A 65 -1.15 -8.52 -3.13
C ALA A 65 -0.83 -7.09 -3.60
N THR A 66 0.03 -6.42 -2.86
CA THR A 66 0.91 -5.37 -3.38
C THR A 66 2.17 -6.00 -3.97
N LEU A 67 3.03 -5.20 -4.58
CA LEU A 67 4.29 -5.72 -5.13
C LEU A 67 5.20 -6.28 -4.02
N GLU A 68 5.26 -5.60 -2.89
CA GLU A 68 6.04 -5.97 -1.71
C GLU A 68 5.56 -7.31 -1.13
N ALA A 69 4.24 -7.46 -0.97
CA ALA A 69 3.62 -8.71 -0.53
C ALA A 69 3.89 -9.86 -1.50
N TYR A 70 3.84 -9.61 -2.80
CA TYR A 70 4.14 -10.63 -3.82
C TYR A 70 5.60 -11.07 -3.79
N VAL A 71 6.54 -10.14 -3.73
CA VAL A 71 7.97 -10.46 -3.62
C VAL A 71 8.24 -11.29 -2.36
N HIS A 72 7.66 -10.89 -1.23
CA HIS A 72 7.78 -11.63 0.02
C HIS A 72 7.21 -13.05 -0.09
N TYR A 73 6.01 -13.19 -0.68
CA TYR A 73 5.39 -14.49 -0.91
C TYR A 73 6.24 -15.41 -1.77
N VAL A 74 6.85 -14.91 -2.86
CA VAL A 74 7.75 -15.69 -3.71
C VAL A 74 8.98 -16.20 -2.94
N LEU A 75 9.46 -15.42 -1.97
CA LEU A 75 10.66 -15.78 -1.21
C LEU A 75 10.38 -16.68 -0.02
N THR A 76 9.18 -16.61 0.57
CA THR A 76 8.85 -17.25 1.85
C THR A 76 7.70 -18.24 1.80
N GLY A 77 6.79 -18.10 0.82
CA GLY A 77 5.50 -18.79 0.80
C GLY A 77 4.44 -18.17 1.71
N GLU A 78 4.74 -17.08 2.41
CA GLU A 78 3.84 -16.45 3.38
C GLU A 78 3.07 -15.29 2.77
N LYS A 79 1.73 -15.31 2.89
CA LYS A 79 0.81 -14.26 2.41
C LYS A 79 0.59 -13.20 3.51
N VAL A 80 1.63 -12.46 3.81
CA VAL A 80 1.68 -11.44 4.87
C VAL A 80 2.14 -10.09 4.32
N LEU A 81 1.83 -9.01 5.05
CA LEU A 81 2.24 -7.66 4.68
C LEU A 81 2.40 -6.80 5.94
N GLY A 82 3.36 -5.90 5.93
CA GLY A 82 3.54 -4.92 6.99
C GLY A 82 2.40 -3.94 7.08
N ILE A 83 2.08 -3.51 8.30
CA ILE A 83 0.91 -2.67 8.57
C ILE A 83 0.98 -1.31 7.87
N GLY A 84 2.19 -0.77 7.65
CA GLY A 84 2.38 0.49 6.92
C GLY A 84 1.95 0.39 5.46
N ASP A 85 2.21 -0.74 4.79
CA ASP A 85 1.76 -0.97 3.42
C ASP A 85 0.29 -1.44 3.36
N ILE A 86 -0.17 -2.20 4.36
CA ILE A 86 -1.60 -2.52 4.54
C ILE A 86 -2.45 -1.25 4.52
N ALA A 87 -1.99 -0.18 5.18
CA ALA A 87 -2.67 1.11 5.20
C ALA A 87 -2.79 1.79 3.82
N GLY A 88 -2.06 1.31 2.81
CA GLY A 88 -2.21 1.67 1.40
C GLY A 88 -3.11 0.71 0.60
N MET A 89 -3.58 -0.36 1.22
CA MET A 89 -4.54 -1.29 0.63
C MET A 89 -5.97 -1.04 1.10
N PHE A 90 -6.14 -0.89 2.41
CA PHE A 90 -7.42 -0.77 3.10
C PHE A 90 -7.24 0.01 4.42
N PRO A 91 -8.28 0.71 4.93
CA PRO A 91 -8.21 1.40 6.22
C PRO A 91 -7.80 0.51 7.37
N VAL A 92 -6.90 1.03 8.21
CA VAL A 92 -6.40 0.39 9.43
C VAL A 92 -7.03 1.05 10.66
N ASP A 93 -7.39 0.24 11.64
CA ASP A 93 -7.72 0.71 12.98
C ASP A 93 -6.45 0.77 13.84
N ALA A 94 -6.05 1.97 14.23
CA ALA A 94 -4.85 2.21 15.02
C ALA A 94 -4.90 1.58 16.43
N ASN A 95 -6.09 1.28 16.98
CA ASN A 95 -6.24 0.64 18.29
C ASN A 95 -5.98 -0.87 18.20
N THR A 96 -6.55 -1.52 17.20
CA THR A 96 -6.38 -2.97 16.99
C THR A 96 -5.12 -3.29 16.19
N LYS A 97 -4.55 -2.29 15.52
CA LYS A 97 -3.41 -2.43 14.60
C LYS A 97 -3.65 -3.50 13.55
N ASN A 98 -4.82 -3.46 12.96
CA ASN A 98 -5.29 -4.39 11.95
C ASN A 98 -6.28 -3.68 11.01
N TYR A 99 -6.80 -4.38 10.02
CA TYR A 99 -7.88 -3.89 9.16
C TYR A 99 -9.04 -3.35 10.01
N HIS A 100 -9.63 -2.23 9.58
CA HIS A 100 -10.77 -1.63 10.26
C HIS A 100 -12.02 -2.50 10.08
N GLU A 101 -12.37 -3.31 11.08
CA GLU A 101 -13.38 -4.37 11.03
C GLU A 101 -14.74 -3.89 10.53
N LYS A 102 -15.23 -2.76 11.07
CA LYS A 102 -16.50 -2.17 10.62
C LYS A 102 -16.50 -1.83 9.13
N MET A 103 -15.39 -1.34 8.59
CA MET A 103 -15.30 -1.01 7.17
C MET A 103 -15.18 -2.27 6.29
N VAL A 104 -14.57 -3.33 6.82
CA VAL A 104 -14.58 -4.66 6.17
C VAL A 104 -16.01 -5.17 6.06
N GLU A 105 -16.79 -5.12 7.15
CA GLU A 105 -18.20 -5.51 7.16
C GLU A 105 -19.04 -4.67 6.18
N GLN A 106 -18.85 -3.34 6.18
CA GLN A 106 -19.52 -2.44 5.24
C GLN A 106 -19.22 -2.76 3.78
N PHE A 107 -17.96 -3.11 3.47
CA PHE A 107 -17.58 -3.52 2.12
C PHE A 107 -18.23 -4.86 1.74
N ASP A 108 -18.17 -5.85 2.63
CA ASP A 108 -18.81 -7.16 2.39
C ASP A 108 -20.33 -7.03 2.18
N GLU A 109 -21.00 -6.14 2.92
CA GLU A 109 -22.41 -5.81 2.71
C GLU A 109 -22.66 -5.14 1.35
N LEU A 110 -21.81 -4.18 0.97
CA LEU A 110 -21.89 -3.47 -0.31
C LEU A 110 -21.79 -4.43 -1.50
N VAL A 111 -20.93 -5.43 -1.42
CA VAL A 111 -20.71 -6.37 -2.53
C VAL A 111 -21.53 -7.64 -2.44
N ALA A 112 -22.27 -7.88 -1.36
CA ALA A 112 -23.13 -9.07 -1.18
C ALA A 112 -24.08 -9.34 -2.34
N PRO A 113 -24.72 -8.34 -3.00
CA PRO A 113 -25.61 -8.58 -4.13
C PRO A 113 -24.94 -9.22 -5.36
N TYR A 114 -23.61 -9.15 -5.47
CA TYR A 114 -22.86 -9.75 -6.59
C TYR A 114 -22.62 -11.25 -6.39
N GLY A 115 -22.77 -11.79 -5.16
CA GLY A 115 -22.68 -13.21 -4.86
C GLY A 115 -21.30 -13.82 -5.06
N PHE A 116 -20.24 -13.07 -4.74
CA PHE A 116 -18.86 -13.59 -4.79
C PHE A 116 -18.64 -14.70 -3.77
N PRO A 117 -17.79 -15.71 -4.09
CA PRO A 117 -17.53 -16.84 -3.22
C PRO A 117 -16.58 -16.51 -2.05
N TRP A 118 -16.04 -15.31 -1.98
CA TRP A 118 -15.06 -14.83 -1.00
C TRP A 118 -15.63 -13.70 -0.16
N LYS A 119 -15.03 -13.49 0.99
CA LYS A 119 -15.16 -12.30 1.83
C LYS A 119 -13.86 -11.49 1.77
N LEU A 120 -13.96 -10.18 1.95
CA LEU A 120 -12.81 -9.28 1.81
C LEU A 120 -11.60 -9.75 2.63
N LYS A 121 -11.82 -10.09 3.89
CA LYS A 121 -10.75 -10.49 4.81
C LYS A 121 -10.05 -11.80 4.42
N GLU A 122 -10.72 -12.66 3.66
CA GLU A 122 -10.16 -13.93 3.19
C GLU A 122 -9.17 -13.75 2.03
N ILE A 123 -9.32 -12.67 1.27
CA ILE A 123 -8.49 -12.37 0.10
C ILE A 123 -7.40 -11.34 0.34
N LEU A 124 -7.37 -10.71 1.54
CA LEU A 124 -6.34 -9.76 1.93
C LEU A 124 -5.16 -10.45 2.64
N PRO A 125 -3.92 -9.93 2.55
CA PRO A 125 -2.79 -10.44 3.31
C PRO A 125 -2.99 -10.31 4.81
N LYS A 126 -2.36 -11.18 5.58
CA LYS A 126 -2.31 -11.04 7.04
C LYS A 126 -1.45 -9.82 7.42
N ALA A 127 -1.99 -8.92 8.22
CA ALA A 127 -1.27 -7.75 8.72
C ALA A 127 -0.25 -8.15 9.79
N LEU A 128 0.97 -7.63 9.67
CA LEU A 128 2.04 -7.78 10.65
C LEU A 128 2.64 -6.43 11.03
N LEU A 129 3.07 -6.30 12.28
CA LEU A 129 3.80 -5.13 12.75
C LEU A 129 5.30 -5.30 12.53
N ALA A 130 6.03 -4.20 12.41
CA ALA A 130 7.48 -4.20 12.37
C ALA A 130 8.06 -5.01 13.55
N GLY A 131 9.03 -5.85 13.28
CA GLY A 131 9.66 -6.75 14.26
C GLY A 131 8.93 -8.08 14.50
N GLN A 132 7.74 -8.29 13.95
CA GLN A 132 7.11 -9.60 13.98
C GLN A 132 7.74 -10.56 12.96
N ASN A 133 7.61 -11.87 13.23
CA ASN A 133 8.12 -12.88 12.32
C ASN A 133 7.21 -13.00 11.09
N ALA A 134 7.81 -12.81 9.91
CA ALA A 134 7.12 -12.93 8.62
C ALA A 134 7.54 -14.18 7.82
N GLY A 135 8.09 -15.16 8.46
CA GLY A 135 8.58 -16.39 7.83
C GLY A 135 10.08 -16.39 7.60
N VAL A 136 10.54 -17.35 6.84
CA VAL A 136 11.96 -17.56 6.51
C VAL A 136 12.13 -17.74 5.00
N LEU A 137 13.30 -17.39 4.50
CA LEU A 137 13.67 -17.66 3.12
C LEU A 137 13.61 -19.17 2.85
N THR A 138 12.83 -19.58 1.86
CA THR A 138 12.71 -20.97 1.42
C THR A 138 13.90 -21.41 0.57
N GLU A 139 14.03 -22.69 0.28
CA GLU A 139 15.04 -23.20 -0.65
C GLU A 139 14.81 -22.68 -2.07
N GLU A 140 13.55 -22.61 -2.50
CA GLU A 140 13.12 -22.05 -3.78
C GLU A 140 13.43 -20.55 -3.85
N GLY A 141 13.11 -19.80 -2.81
CA GLY A 141 13.41 -18.38 -2.70
C GLY A 141 14.91 -18.10 -2.72
N ALA A 142 15.70 -18.88 -1.99
CA ALA A 142 17.16 -18.76 -2.00
C ALA A 142 17.74 -19.03 -3.40
N LYS A 143 17.28 -20.08 -4.06
CA LYS A 143 17.70 -20.44 -5.42
C LYS A 143 17.25 -19.41 -6.46
N PHE A 144 16.08 -18.81 -6.27
CA PHE A 144 15.58 -17.74 -7.14
C PHE A 144 16.48 -16.50 -7.07
N LEU A 145 16.90 -16.11 -5.85
CA LEU A 145 17.79 -14.95 -5.66
C LEU A 145 19.24 -15.23 -6.06
N ASP A 146 19.71 -16.41 -5.77
CA ASP A 146 21.10 -16.85 -6.03
C ASP A 146 21.14 -18.22 -6.65
N PRO A 147 21.09 -18.33 -8.00
CA PRO A 147 21.24 -19.59 -8.71
C PRO A 147 22.60 -20.31 -8.48
N SER A 148 23.62 -19.58 -7.97
CA SER A 148 24.93 -20.16 -7.66
C SER A 148 24.92 -21.04 -6.41
N GLY A 149 23.87 -20.92 -5.56
CA GLY A 149 23.68 -21.73 -4.37
C GLY A 149 24.52 -21.32 -3.16
N ASN A 150 25.12 -20.12 -3.17
CA ASN A 150 25.82 -19.57 -2.01
C ASN A 150 24.83 -19.09 -0.94
N LEU A 151 23.69 -18.50 -1.33
CA LEU A 151 22.62 -18.12 -0.44
C LEU A 151 21.90 -19.36 0.10
N LYS A 152 21.72 -19.43 1.41
CA LYS A 152 21.07 -20.58 2.08
C LYS A 152 19.66 -20.19 2.56
N ALA A 153 18.77 -21.16 2.52
CA ALA A 153 17.44 -21.05 3.13
C ALA A 153 17.51 -20.90 4.66
N GLY A 154 16.39 -20.56 5.28
CA GLY A 154 16.24 -20.43 6.72
C GLY A 154 16.56 -19.06 7.30
N ILE A 155 16.93 -18.08 6.47
CA ILE A 155 17.14 -16.70 6.91
C ILE A 155 15.77 -16.09 7.27
N PRO A 156 15.59 -15.56 8.51
CA PRO A 156 14.33 -14.92 8.88
C PRO A 156 14.10 -13.61 8.10
N LEU A 157 12.87 -13.41 7.66
CA LEU A 157 12.44 -12.17 6.99
C LEU A 157 11.54 -11.36 7.92
N CYS A 158 11.69 -10.02 7.84
CA CYS A 158 10.77 -9.07 8.46
C CYS A 158 9.49 -8.92 7.60
N PRO A 159 8.40 -8.36 8.17
CA PRO A 159 7.23 -7.99 7.38
C PRO A 159 7.63 -7.07 6.23
N PRO A 160 7.17 -7.34 5.01
CA PRO A 160 7.46 -6.47 3.87
C PRO A 160 6.74 -5.12 4.04
N GLU A 161 7.43 -4.03 3.76
CA GLU A 161 6.94 -2.67 3.89
C GLU A 161 7.29 -1.86 2.63
N GLY A 162 6.44 -0.89 2.31
CA GLY A 162 6.69 0.07 1.24
C GLY A 162 7.75 1.11 1.63
N ASP A 163 8.18 1.89 0.62
CA ASP A 163 9.21 2.93 0.76
C ASP A 163 8.81 4.06 1.72
N ALA A 164 7.53 4.38 1.83
CA ALA A 164 7.01 5.40 2.74
C ALA A 164 7.27 5.03 4.21
N GLY A 165 6.87 3.84 4.63
CA GLY A 165 7.07 3.35 6.00
C GLY A 165 8.54 3.17 6.34
N THR A 166 9.32 2.56 5.45
CA THR A 166 10.76 2.39 5.64
C THR A 166 11.51 3.72 5.67
N GLY A 167 11.07 4.72 4.89
CA GLY A 167 11.59 6.09 4.92
C GLY A 167 11.37 6.77 6.27
N MET A 168 10.22 6.55 6.92
CA MET A 168 9.98 7.04 8.27
C MET A 168 10.93 6.41 9.30
N VAL A 169 11.21 5.11 9.18
CA VAL A 169 12.19 4.42 10.04
C VAL A 169 13.60 4.98 9.79
N ALA A 170 14.00 5.11 8.53
CA ALA A 170 15.33 5.60 8.15
C ALA A 170 15.62 7.03 8.65
N THR A 171 14.58 7.87 8.75
CA THR A 171 14.68 9.25 9.25
C THR A 171 14.36 9.39 10.74
N ASN A 172 14.14 8.27 11.45
CA ASN A 172 13.73 8.24 12.85
C ASN A 172 12.45 9.08 13.12
N SER A 173 11.48 9.00 12.22
CA SER A 173 10.26 9.82 12.22
C SER A 173 9.02 8.97 12.55
N VAL A 174 9.15 7.99 13.46
CA VAL A 174 8.08 7.02 13.79
C VAL A 174 7.39 7.30 15.12
N THR A 175 7.83 8.32 15.86
CA THR A 175 7.20 8.70 17.12
C THR A 175 6.18 9.80 16.92
N LYS A 176 5.18 9.88 17.83
CA LYS A 176 4.16 10.93 17.80
C LYS A 176 4.78 12.32 17.70
N ARG A 177 4.20 13.20 16.88
CA ARG A 177 4.65 14.56 16.57
C ARG A 177 5.96 14.64 15.80
N THR A 178 6.47 13.54 15.32
CA THR A 178 7.56 13.56 14.34
C THR A 178 7.00 13.35 12.94
N GLY A 179 7.81 13.66 11.94
CA GLY A 179 7.42 13.46 10.55
C GLY A 179 8.63 13.53 9.64
N ASN A 180 8.43 13.16 8.40
CA ASN A 180 9.45 13.31 7.37
C ASN A 180 8.81 13.81 6.06
N VAL A 181 9.68 14.32 5.20
CA VAL A 181 9.35 14.67 3.82
C VAL A 181 10.22 13.84 2.90
N SER A 182 9.59 13.07 2.04
CA SER A 182 10.25 12.35 0.96
C SER A 182 10.10 13.17 -0.33
N ALA A 183 11.22 13.62 -0.88
CA ALA A 183 11.27 14.46 -2.07
C ALA A 183 11.99 13.74 -3.20
N GLY A 184 11.21 13.06 -4.03
CA GLY A 184 11.66 12.40 -5.26
C GLY A 184 11.04 13.06 -6.49
N THR A 185 10.60 12.27 -7.47
CA THR A 185 9.77 12.74 -8.59
C THR A 185 8.48 13.38 -8.06
N SER A 186 7.86 12.72 -7.09
CA SER A 186 6.77 13.27 -6.26
C SER A 186 7.34 13.71 -4.91
N VAL A 187 6.55 14.48 -4.16
CA VAL A 187 6.81 14.75 -2.75
C VAL A 187 5.66 14.24 -1.91
N PHE A 188 5.97 13.63 -0.78
CA PHE A 188 4.98 13.35 0.26
C PHE A 188 5.55 13.73 1.64
N ALA A 189 4.69 14.37 2.42
CA ALA A 189 4.96 14.74 3.79
C ALA A 189 4.12 13.86 4.72
N MET A 190 4.74 13.26 5.71
CA MET A 190 4.12 12.37 6.68
C MET A 190 4.33 12.88 8.09
N VAL A 191 3.26 12.87 8.89
CA VAL A 191 3.31 13.28 10.30
C VAL A 191 2.61 12.23 11.16
N VAL A 192 3.29 11.71 12.16
CA VAL A 192 2.72 10.77 13.13
C VAL A 192 1.80 11.52 14.08
N LEU A 193 0.53 11.12 14.08
CA LEU A 193 -0.52 11.77 14.85
C LEU A 193 -0.58 11.23 16.28
N GLU A 194 -1.10 12.04 17.20
CA GLU A 194 -1.43 11.62 18.57
C GLU A 194 -2.80 10.96 18.65
N LYS A 195 -3.70 11.31 17.73
CA LYS A 195 -5.07 10.82 17.62
C LYS A 195 -5.53 10.94 16.17
N ASP A 196 -6.56 10.20 15.81
CA ASP A 196 -7.18 10.27 14.50
C ASP A 196 -7.69 11.67 14.16
N LEU A 197 -7.83 11.97 12.88
CA LEU A 197 -8.44 13.20 12.40
C LEU A 197 -9.92 13.24 12.78
N SER A 198 -10.44 14.43 13.04
CA SER A 198 -11.85 14.62 13.45
C SER A 198 -12.86 14.39 12.33
N LYS A 199 -12.40 14.42 11.08
CA LYS A 199 -13.18 14.15 9.87
C LYS A 199 -12.22 13.75 8.73
N PRO A 200 -12.70 13.10 7.67
CA PRO A 200 -11.89 12.88 6.47
C PRO A 200 -11.57 14.20 5.76
N TYR A 201 -10.42 14.26 5.14
CA TYR A 201 -9.96 15.34 4.25
C TYR A 201 -9.48 14.70 2.96
N GLU A 202 -9.89 15.24 1.82
CA GLU A 202 -9.54 14.68 0.51
C GLU A 202 -8.04 14.81 0.20
N GLU A 203 -7.38 15.81 0.81
CA GLU A 203 -5.95 16.08 0.62
C GLU A 203 -5.06 15.25 1.54
N ILE A 204 -5.64 14.51 2.50
CA ILE A 204 -4.89 13.78 3.51
C ILE A 204 -5.21 12.29 3.43
N ASP A 205 -4.21 11.50 3.13
CA ASP A 205 -4.28 10.05 3.24
C ASP A 205 -3.94 9.62 4.67
N MET A 206 -4.84 8.92 5.30
CA MET A 206 -4.58 8.32 6.60
C MET A 206 -3.91 6.95 6.40
N VAL A 207 -2.64 6.88 6.76
CA VAL A 207 -1.82 5.67 6.71
C VAL A 207 -1.26 5.38 8.10
N THR A 208 -0.31 4.44 8.23
CA THR A 208 0.30 4.12 9.53
C THR A 208 1.83 4.09 9.42
N THR A 209 2.48 4.20 10.58
CA THR A 209 3.88 3.79 10.71
C THR A 209 3.98 2.26 10.61
N PRO A 210 5.16 1.67 10.37
CA PRO A 210 5.37 0.23 10.45
C PRO A 210 5.04 -0.41 11.81
N ALA A 211 4.87 0.41 12.85
CA ALA A 211 4.42 0.00 14.18
C ALA A 211 2.90 0.16 14.38
N GLY A 212 2.17 0.65 13.37
CA GLY A 212 0.71 0.81 13.37
C GLY A 212 0.21 2.08 14.05
N ASP A 213 1.05 3.09 14.26
CA ASP A 213 0.60 4.40 14.75
C ASP A 213 0.06 5.25 13.59
N PRO A 214 -1.00 6.05 13.80
CA PRO A 214 -1.67 6.79 12.73
C PRO A 214 -0.76 7.89 12.16
N VAL A 215 -0.73 8.00 10.84
CA VAL A 215 0.04 8.99 10.08
C VAL A 215 -0.88 9.74 9.13
N ALA A 216 -0.81 11.07 9.18
CA ALA A 216 -1.36 11.91 8.13
C ALA A 216 -0.31 12.08 7.03
N MET A 217 -0.64 11.72 5.80
CA MET A 217 0.20 11.87 4.63
C MET A 217 -0.44 12.79 3.61
N VAL A 218 0.32 13.77 3.12
CA VAL A 218 -0.03 14.60 1.97
C VAL A 218 0.89 14.25 0.82
N HIS A 219 0.34 13.97 -0.34
CA HIS A 219 1.09 13.58 -1.53
C HIS A 219 0.88 14.59 -2.66
N CYS A 220 1.97 15.00 -3.30
CA CYS A 220 1.97 15.83 -4.50
C CYS A 220 2.79 15.15 -5.61
N ASN A 221 2.24 15.10 -6.80
CA ASN A 221 2.85 14.41 -7.94
C ASN A 221 4.09 15.12 -8.51
N ASN A 222 4.27 16.40 -8.19
CA ASN A 222 5.36 17.23 -8.70
C ASN A 222 6.32 17.59 -7.57
N CYS A 223 7.63 17.41 -7.80
CA CYS A 223 8.68 17.86 -6.89
C CYS A 223 10.00 18.12 -7.63
N THR A 224 10.85 17.12 -7.78
CA THR A 224 12.21 17.33 -8.34
C THR A 224 12.20 17.75 -9.81
N SER A 225 11.18 17.39 -10.58
CA SER A 225 11.02 17.84 -11.96
C SER A 225 10.81 19.36 -12.03
N ASP A 226 9.94 19.89 -11.17
CA ASP A 226 9.66 21.33 -11.10
C ASP A 226 10.86 22.09 -10.54
N LEU A 227 11.50 21.56 -9.49
CA LEU A 227 12.75 22.12 -8.95
C LEU A 227 13.83 22.20 -10.03
N ASN A 228 14.03 21.13 -10.80
CA ASN A 228 15.02 21.09 -11.88
C ASN A 228 14.69 22.11 -12.99
N ALA A 229 13.41 22.30 -13.32
CA ALA A 229 13.00 23.31 -14.30
C ALA A 229 13.38 24.73 -13.83
N TRP A 230 13.15 25.07 -12.56
CA TRP A 230 13.55 26.34 -11.99
C TRP A 230 15.07 26.51 -11.93
N VAL A 231 15.81 25.48 -11.50
CA VAL A 231 17.27 25.52 -11.46
C VAL A 231 17.86 25.71 -12.86
N ASN A 232 17.31 25.01 -13.86
CA ASN A 232 17.74 25.17 -15.24
C ASN A 232 17.46 26.58 -15.78
N LEU A 233 16.29 27.15 -15.46
CA LEU A 233 15.98 28.54 -15.83
C LEU A 233 16.97 29.54 -15.25
N PHE A 234 17.35 29.39 -13.96
CA PHE A 234 18.36 30.22 -13.34
C PHE A 234 19.75 30.01 -13.94
N LYS A 235 20.08 28.78 -14.31
CA LYS A 235 21.32 28.45 -15.01
C LYS A 235 21.37 29.15 -16.37
N GLU A 236 20.35 29.04 -17.20
CA GLU A 236 20.24 29.68 -18.50
C GLU A 236 20.37 31.21 -18.36
N PHE A 237 19.72 31.78 -17.35
CA PHE A 237 19.85 33.21 -17.04
C PHE A 237 21.30 33.57 -16.73
N ALA A 238 21.97 32.85 -15.84
CA ALA A 238 23.36 33.11 -15.48
C ALA A 238 24.32 32.99 -16.68
N GLU A 239 24.14 31.97 -17.51
CA GLU A 239 24.94 31.73 -18.72
C GLU A 239 24.73 32.83 -19.78
N SER A 240 23.57 33.50 -19.79
CA SER A 240 23.28 34.59 -20.73
C SER A 240 24.06 35.88 -20.42
N PHE A 241 24.57 36.00 -19.20
CA PHE A 241 25.34 37.19 -18.77
C PHE A 241 26.86 36.94 -18.59
N GLY A 242 27.37 35.75 -18.88
CA GLY A 242 28.79 35.37 -18.82
C GLY A 242 29.12 34.64 -17.56
#